data_4249255e965f793d35b4e10c6a784962
#
_entry.id   4249255e965f793d35b4e10c6a784962
#
_cell.length_a   1.000
_cell.length_b   1.000
_cell.length_c   1.000
_cell.angle_alpha   90.00
_cell.angle_beta   90.00
_cell.angle_gamma   90.00
#
_symmetry.space_group_name_H-M   'P 1'
#
loop_
_entity.id
_entity.type
_entity.pdbx_description
1 polymer ?
#
loop_
_entity_poly.entity_id
_entity_poly.type
_entity_poly.pdbx_seq_one_letter_code
_entity_poly.pdbx_strand_id
1 'polypeptide(L)'
;GRVIGDMVDLLTIIKGLPMTYNRDMQEDKRALWSSVQIARDVLDVLPQLIARIEVDQERAVKAFEDGFALATDVAEYLVMRGVPFRLAHEQVGGVVKWCLDRKRTFLSLSAGEWKELVPSAGDDLMAILNIESSVSRRNTQGGTSFKQVALQIERGMETLEVFRKKLASYPARFAL
;
A
#
# COMPACT_ATOMS: atom_id res chain seq x y z
N GLY A 1 -13.02 -15.86 3.87
CA GLY A 1 -13.80 -16.87 3.11
C GLY A 1 -15.23 -17.01 3.62
N ARG A 2 -15.43 -17.22 4.92
CA ARG A 2 -16.78 -17.42 5.50
C ARG A 2 -17.73 -16.25 5.23
N VAL A 3 -17.33 -15.02 5.45
CA VAL A 3 -18.15 -13.82 5.19
C VAL A 3 -18.55 -13.71 3.71
N ILE A 4 -17.66 -14.09 2.78
CA ILE A 4 -17.97 -14.17 1.35
C ILE A 4 -19.00 -15.27 1.09
N GLY A 5 -18.87 -16.42 1.74
CA GLY A 5 -19.83 -17.51 1.70
C GLY A 5 -21.22 -17.09 2.20
N ASP A 6 -21.26 -16.41 3.36
CA ASP A 6 -22.49 -15.85 3.93
C ASP A 6 -23.16 -14.83 2.99
N MET A 7 -22.36 -14.00 2.29
CA MET A 7 -22.85 -13.06 1.28
C MET A 7 -23.49 -13.80 0.09
N VAL A 8 -22.82 -14.86 -0.41
CA VAL A 8 -23.38 -15.69 -1.49
C VAL A 8 -24.65 -16.39 -1.06
N ASP A 9 -24.71 -16.87 0.18
CA ASP A 9 -25.92 -17.47 0.80
C ASP A 9 -27.09 -16.48 0.78
N LEU A 10 -26.88 -15.25 1.27
CA LEU A 10 -27.89 -14.18 1.25
C LEU A 10 -28.36 -13.83 -0.16
N LEU A 11 -27.44 -13.72 -1.11
CA LEU A 11 -27.76 -13.45 -2.51
C LEU A 11 -28.59 -14.60 -3.14
N THR A 12 -28.30 -15.84 -2.74
CA THR A 12 -29.03 -17.02 -3.20
C THR A 12 -30.43 -17.07 -2.63
N ILE A 13 -30.60 -16.73 -1.35
CA ILE A 13 -31.90 -16.65 -0.68
C ILE A 13 -32.85 -15.68 -1.41
N ILE A 14 -32.36 -14.52 -1.82
CA ILE A 14 -33.21 -13.51 -2.50
C ILE A 14 -33.40 -13.77 -3.99
N LYS A 15 -32.64 -14.70 -4.59
CA LYS A 15 -32.75 -15.02 -6.01
C LYS A 15 -34.02 -15.82 -6.29
N GLY A 16 -34.89 -15.25 -7.15
CA GLY A 16 -36.06 -15.98 -7.67
C GLY A 16 -37.16 -16.21 -6.63
N LEU A 17 -37.25 -15.39 -5.61
CA LEU A 17 -38.33 -15.43 -4.65
C LEU A 17 -39.67 -15.23 -5.35
N PRO A 18 -40.68 -16.10 -5.10
CA PRO A 18 -42.04 -15.94 -5.65
C PRO A 18 -42.74 -14.76 -4.98
N MET A 19 -43.70 -14.15 -5.67
CA MET A 19 -44.54 -13.10 -5.09
C MET A 19 -45.61 -13.70 -4.13
N THR A 20 -45.14 -14.31 -3.08
CA THR A 20 -45.96 -14.97 -2.06
C THR A 20 -45.32 -14.84 -0.69
N TYR A 21 -45.51 -15.79 0.21
CA TYR A 21 -45.11 -15.71 1.61
C TYR A 21 -43.61 -15.56 1.90
N ASN A 22 -42.76 -15.84 0.93
CA ASN A 22 -41.29 -15.63 0.96
C ASN A 22 -40.61 -16.23 2.21
N ARG A 23 -40.97 -17.45 2.58
CA ARG A 23 -40.48 -18.13 3.79
C ARG A 23 -38.97 -18.32 3.79
N ASP A 24 -38.33 -18.43 2.62
CA ASP A 24 -36.88 -18.57 2.46
C ASP A 24 -36.13 -17.40 3.09
N MET A 25 -36.73 -16.21 3.16
CA MET A 25 -36.13 -15.05 3.82
C MET A 25 -35.98 -15.20 5.34
N GLN A 26 -36.50 -16.25 5.94
CA GLN A 26 -36.26 -16.54 7.36
C GLN A 26 -34.84 -17.04 7.62
N GLU A 27 -34.16 -17.56 6.59
CA GLU A 27 -32.77 -18.04 6.68
C GLU A 27 -31.70 -16.92 6.65
N ASP A 28 -32.09 -15.67 6.37
CA ASP A 28 -31.19 -14.52 6.32
C ASP A 28 -30.37 -14.29 7.60
N LYS A 29 -30.97 -14.62 8.75
CA LYS A 29 -30.39 -14.35 10.07
C LYS A 29 -29.15 -15.18 10.34
N ARG A 30 -29.11 -16.43 9.87
CA ARG A 30 -27.97 -17.32 10.07
C ARG A 30 -26.68 -16.73 9.42
N ALA A 31 -26.76 -16.37 8.15
CA ALA A 31 -25.64 -15.80 7.42
C ALA A 31 -25.23 -14.41 7.98
N LEU A 32 -26.23 -13.58 8.32
CA LEU A 32 -25.99 -12.26 8.91
C LEU A 32 -25.24 -12.38 10.25
N TRP A 33 -25.75 -13.18 11.19
CA TRP A 33 -25.15 -13.30 12.52
C TRP A 33 -23.79 -13.98 12.48
N SER A 34 -23.58 -14.96 11.58
CA SER A 34 -22.27 -15.55 11.32
C SER A 34 -21.26 -14.48 10.92
N SER A 35 -21.61 -13.64 9.96
CA SER A 35 -20.72 -12.55 9.50
C SER A 35 -20.47 -11.48 10.56
N VAL A 36 -21.49 -11.11 11.35
CA VAL A 36 -21.34 -10.17 12.48
C VAL A 36 -20.38 -10.73 13.53
N GLN A 37 -20.53 -12.01 13.90
CA GLN A 37 -19.63 -12.63 14.89
C GLN A 37 -18.19 -12.65 14.39
N ILE A 38 -17.97 -13.04 13.14
CA ILE A 38 -16.61 -13.03 12.54
C ILE A 38 -16.02 -11.63 12.54
N ALA A 39 -16.82 -10.61 12.19
CA ALA A 39 -16.36 -9.22 12.20
C ALA A 39 -15.96 -8.76 13.60
N ARG A 40 -16.73 -9.13 14.62
CA ARG A 40 -16.41 -8.83 16.04
C ARG A 40 -15.11 -9.51 16.47
N ASP A 41 -14.98 -10.81 16.22
CA ASP A 41 -13.76 -11.56 16.57
C ASP A 41 -12.51 -10.96 15.93
N VAL A 42 -12.60 -10.52 14.66
CA VAL A 42 -11.49 -9.85 13.96
C VAL A 42 -11.20 -8.48 14.58
N LEU A 43 -12.22 -7.69 14.89
CA LEU A 43 -12.07 -6.38 15.50
C LEU A 43 -11.53 -6.43 16.92
N ASP A 44 -11.77 -7.51 17.65
CA ASP A 44 -11.20 -7.74 19.00
C ASP A 44 -9.68 -8.02 18.94
N VAL A 45 -9.22 -8.71 17.90
CA VAL A 45 -7.80 -9.11 17.77
C VAL A 45 -6.97 -8.08 16.99
N LEU A 46 -7.52 -7.53 15.91
CA LEU A 46 -6.77 -6.68 14.98
C LEU A 46 -6.16 -5.42 15.60
N PRO A 47 -6.86 -4.67 16.48
CA PRO A 47 -6.26 -3.49 17.13
C PRO A 47 -5.05 -3.84 17.98
N GLN A 48 -5.09 -4.97 18.69
CA GLN A 48 -3.99 -5.44 19.52
C GLN A 48 -2.79 -5.88 18.67
N LEU A 49 -3.04 -6.50 17.52
CA LEU A 49 -2.00 -6.84 16.56
C LEU A 49 -1.32 -5.58 16.02
N ILE A 50 -2.10 -4.60 15.55
CA ILE A 50 -1.58 -3.34 15.00
C ILE A 50 -0.76 -2.57 16.04
N ALA A 51 -1.24 -2.50 17.29
CA ALA A 51 -0.55 -1.81 18.37
C ALA A 51 0.82 -2.43 18.75
N ARG A 52 1.06 -3.68 18.35
CA ARG A 52 2.30 -4.41 18.61
C ARG A 52 3.22 -4.54 17.40
N ILE A 53 2.87 -3.91 16.28
CA ILE A 53 3.75 -3.90 15.10
C ILE A 53 4.95 -3.02 15.41
N GLU A 54 6.13 -3.62 15.37
CA GLU A 54 7.41 -2.93 15.45
C GLU A 54 8.06 -2.95 14.06
N VAL A 55 8.55 -1.81 13.62
CA VAL A 55 9.26 -1.68 12.34
C VAL A 55 10.75 -1.67 12.62
N ASP A 56 11.44 -2.69 12.12
CA ASP A 56 12.91 -2.74 12.12
C ASP A 56 13.43 -1.80 11.02
N GLN A 57 13.79 -0.59 11.43
CA GLN A 57 14.24 0.46 10.51
C GLN A 57 15.54 0.10 9.80
N GLU A 58 16.49 -0.53 10.48
CA GLU A 58 17.79 -0.91 9.90
C GLU A 58 17.60 -1.96 8.80
N ARG A 59 16.78 -2.98 9.07
CA ARG A 59 16.45 -4.00 8.06
C ARG A 59 15.67 -3.44 6.89
N ALA A 60 14.77 -2.48 7.14
CA ALA A 60 13.99 -1.82 6.08
C ALA A 60 14.91 -1.01 5.15
N VAL A 61 15.83 -0.22 5.71
CA VAL A 61 16.84 0.54 4.95
C VAL A 61 17.71 -0.43 4.14
N LYS A 62 18.25 -1.46 4.77
CA LYS A 62 19.10 -2.44 4.10
C LYS A 62 18.36 -3.16 2.96
N ALA A 63 17.12 -3.58 3.18
CA ALA A 63 16.31 -4.24 2.15
C ALA A 63 16.03 -3.30 0.95
N PHE A 64 15.88 -1.99 1.22
CA PHE A 64 15.72 -0.98 0.19
C PHE A 64 17.00 -0.84 -0.68
N GLU A 65 18.16 -0.81 -0.05
CA GLU A 65 19.46 -0.69 -0.71
C GLU A 65 19.80 -1.94 -1.52
N ASP A 66 19.72 -3.12 -0.89
CA ASP A 66 20.05 -4.40 -1.51
C ASP A 66 19.06 -4.78 -2.63
N GLY A 67 17.81 -4.35 -2.53
CA GLY A 67 16.73 -4.66 -3.48
C GLY A 67 16.68 -3.79 -4.72
N PHE A 68 17.64 -2.89 -4.95
CA PHE A 68 17.63 -1.93 -6.06
C PHE A 68 16.34 -1.12 -6.16
N ALA A 69 15.73 -0.76 -5.03
CA ALA A 69 14.46 -0.04 -5.00
C ALA A 69 14.55 1.34 -5.70
N LEU A 70 15.74 1.92 -5.78
CA LEU A 70 16.02 3.16 -6.51
C LEU A 70 16.06 2.99 -8.04
N ALA A 71 15.98 1.78 -8.59
CA ALA A 71 16.03 1.56 -10.04
C ALA A 71 14.92 2.32 -10.78
N THR A 72 13.72 2.33 -10.23
CA THR A 72 12.60 3.10 -10.80
C THR A 72 12.88 4.61 -10.77
N ASP A 73 13.49 5.11 -9.70
CA ASP A 73 13.83 6.52 -9.56
C ASP A 73 14.86 6.95 -10.60
N VAL A 74 15.84 6.10 -10.89
CA VAL A 74 16.83 6.36 -11.96
C VAL A 74 16.16 6.32 -13.33
N ALA A 75 15.25 5.37 -13.59
CA ALA A 75 14.55 5.31 -14.86
C ALA A 75 13.67 6.55 -15.08
N GLU A 76 12.90 6.97 -14.07
CA GLU A 76 12.10 8.19 -14.10
C GLU A 76 12.96 9.44 -14.32
N TYR A 77 14.10 9.53 -13.65
CA TYR A 77 15.06 10.60 -13.83
C TYR A 77 15.55 10.70 -15.29
N LEU A 78 15.89 9.59 -15.91
CA LEU A 78 16.32 9.56 -17.30
C LEU A 78 15.20 9.99 -18.25
N VAL A 79 13.98 9.56 -17.97
CA VAL A 79 12.78 9.95 -18.75
C VAL A 79 12.55 11.47 -18.67
N MET A 80 12.68 12.06 -17.48
CA MET A 80 12.56 13.52 -17.32
C MET A 80 13.64 14.30 -18.08
N ARG A 81 14.76 13.67 -18.39
CA ARG A 81 15.84 14.21 -19.24
C ARG A 81 15.66 13.91 -20.73
N GLY A 82 14.51 13.37 -21.13
CA GLY A 82 14.15 13.12 -22.52
C GLY A 82 14.53 11.75 -23.05
N VAL A 83 15.01 10.83 -22.21
CA VAL A 83 15.28 9.45 -22.64
C VAL A 83 13.93 8.71 -22.75
N PRO A 84 13.60 8.05 -23.86
CA PRO A 84 12.39 7.25 -23.97
C PRO A 84 12.32 6.19 -22.87
N PHE A 85 11.14 6.00 -22.25
CA PHE A 85 10.97 5.12 -21.10
C PHE A 85 11.54 3.70 -21.30
N ARG A 86 11.31 3.11 -22.47
CA ARG A 86 11.81 1.77 -22.79
C ARG A 86 13.35 1.71 -22.75
N LEU A 87 14.00 2.73 -23.27
CA LEU A 87 15.46 2.83 -23.28
C LEU A 87 15.99 3.12 -21.87
N ALA A 88 15.34 4.01 -21.13
CA ALA A 88 15.69 4.28 -19.73
C ALA A 88 15.62 2.99 -18.87
N HIS A 89 14.55 2.24 -19.02
CA HIS A 89 14.36 0.96 -18.31
C HIS A 89 15.43 -0.07 -18.69
N GLU A 90 15.79 -0.18 -19.97
CA GLU A 90 16.83 -1.08 -20.46
C GLU A 90 18.21 -0.68 -19.91
N GLN A 91 18.55 0.60 -19.93
CA GLN A 91 19.80 1.11 -19.38
C GLN A 91 19.93 0.82 -17.88
N VAL A 92 18.88 1.12 -17.10
CA VAL A 92 18.86 0.85 -15.66
C VAL A 92 18.93 -0.64 -15.38
N GLY A 93 18.22 -1.47 -16.14
CA GLY A 93 18.31 -2.93 -16.06
C GLY A 93 19.74 -3.45 -16.31
N GLY A 94 20.45 -2.82 -17.24
CA GLY A 94 21.87 -3.09 -17.47
C GLY A 94 22.75 -2.77 -16.27
N VAL A 95 22.50 -1.65 -15.58
CA VAL A 95 23.22 -1.28 -14.35
C VAL A 95 22.92 -2.26 -13.22
N VAL A 96 21.64 -2.65 -13.04
CA VAL A 96 21.25 -3.65 -12.03
C VAL A 96 22.03 -4.94 -12.26
N LYS A 97 22.04 -5.45 -13.50
CA LYS A 97 22.78 -6.65 -13.84
C LYS A 97 24.28 -6.50 -13.56
N TRP A 98 24.86 -5.39 -13.98
CA TRP A 98 26.27 -5.09 -13.73
C TRP A 98 26.62 -5.12 -12.24
N CYS A 99 25.76 -4.53 -11.42
CA CYS A 99 25.91 -4.52 -9.96
C CYS A 99 25.78 -5.93 -9.35
N LEU A 100 24.78 -6.71 -9.79
CA LEU A 100 24.56 -8.07 -9.31
C LEU A 100 25.76 -8.97 -9.61
N ASP A 101 26.30 -8.91 -10.82
CA ASP A 101 27.48 -9.67 -11.25
C ASP A 101 28.72 -9.36 -10.38
N ARG A 102 28.77 -8.16 -9.78
CA ARG A 102 29.90 -7.65 -8.97
C ARG A 102 29.59 -7.58 -7.47
N LYS A 103 28.41 -8.03 -7.05
CA LYS A 103 27.93 -7.94 -5.65
C LYS A 103 27.99 -6.51 -5.12
N ARG A 104 27.57 -5.55 -5.93
CA ARG A 104 27.53 -4.12 -5.59
C ARG A 104 26.07 -3.62 -5.56
N THR A 105 25.86 -2.47 -4.95
CA THR A 105 24.57 -1.76 -4.93
C THR A 105 24.68 -0.45 -5.69
N PHE A 106 23.55 0.19 -6.02
CA PHE A 106 23.53 1.50 -6.67
C PHE A 106 24.29 2.57 -5.87
N LEU A 107 24.18 2.54 -4.55
CA LEU A 107 24.83 3.50 -3.66
C LEU A 107 26.34 3.31 -3.57
N SER A 108 26.84 2.16 -3.99
CA SER A 108 28.29 1.88 -4.03
C SER A 108 28.97 2.37 -5.31
N LEU A 109 28.18 2.84 -6.30
CA LEU A 109 28.72 3.36 -7.57
C LEU A 109 29.14 4.83 -7.42
N SER A 110 30.32 5.15 -7.92
CA SER A 110 30.76 6.54 -8.05
C SER A 110 30.05 7.26 -9.20
N ALA A 111 30.07 8.58 -9.18
CA ALA A 111 29.52 9.40 -10.27
C ALA A 111 30.17 9.08 -11.63
N GLY A 112 31.47 8.75 -11.63
CA GLY A 112 32.19 8.34 -12.86
C GLY A 112 31.66 7.02 -13.40
N GLU A 113 31.48 6.01 -12.55
CA GLU A 113 30.91 4.71 -12.96
C GLU A 113 29.48 4.85 -13.48
N TRP A 114 28.65 5.69 -12.84
CA TRP A 114 27.32 6.00 -13.35
C TRP A 114 27.37 6.60 -14.76
N LYS A 115 28.29 7.53 -15.01
CA LYS A 115 28.45 8.17 -16.32
C LYS A 115 28.95 7.22 -17.42
N GLU A 116 29.78 6.25 -17.05
CA GLU A 116 30.22 5.17 -17.97
C GLU A 116 29.08 4.20 -18.29
N LEU A 117 28.32 3.78 -17.29
CA LEU A 117 27.23 2.81 -17.45
C LEU A 117 25.98 3.42 -18.10
N VAL A 118 25.70 4.69 -17.82
CA VAL A 118 24.54 5.44 -18.32
C VAL A 118 25.01 6.83 -18.78
N PRO A 119 25.51 6.98 -20.00
CA PRO A 119 26.05 8.25 -20.51
C PRO A 119 25.03 9.42 -20.49
N SER A 120 23.73 9.12 -20.49
CA SER A 120 22.65 10.10 -20.36
C SER A 120 22.41 10.60 -18.93
N ALA A 121 23.06 9.99 -17.92
CA ALA A 121 23.00 10.46 -16.54
C ALA A 121 23.77 11.78 -16.38
N GLY A 122 23.16 12.76 -15.72
CA GLY A 122 23.81 14.01 -15.35
C GLY A 122 24.54 13.92 -14.02
N ASP A 123 25.30 14.95 -13.71
CA ASP A 123 26.07 15.03 -12.46
C ASP A 123 25.18 15.13 -11.21
N ASP A 124 23.91 15.50 -11.40
CA ASP A 124 22.88 15.61 -10.38
C ASP A 124 22.21 14.26 -10.00
N LEU A 125 22.51 13.16 -10.71
CA LEU A 125 21.97 11.84 -10.41
C LEU A 125 22.23 11.43 -8.96
N MET A 126 23.46 11.65 -8.47
CA MET A 126 23.86 11.28 -7.11
C MET A 126 23.00 11.94 -6.02
N ALA A 127 22.49 13.15 -6.28
CA ALA A 127 21.66 13.88 -5.34
C ALA A 127 20.28 13.23 -5.12
N ILE A 128 19.79 12.45 -6.09
CA ILE A 128 18.50 11.77 -6.02
C ILE A 128 18.60 10.32 -5.57
N LEU A 129 19.79 9.74 -5.55
CA LEU A 129 20.04 8.36 -5.15
C LEU A 129 20.09 8.19 -3.64
N ASN A 130 18.99 8.52 -2.98
CA ASN A 130 18.81 8.28 -1.54
C ASN A 130 17.34 8.01 -1.22
N ILE A 131 17.10 7.35 -0.09
CA ILE A 131 15.77 6.94 0.36
C ILE A 131 14.84 8.13 0.55
N GLU A 132 15.33 9.19 1.20
CA GLU A 132 14.53 10.37 1.51
C GLU A 132 14.04 11.07 0.24
N SER A 133 14.91 11.25 -0.75
CA SER A 133 14.55 11.81 -2.05
C SER A 133 13.54 10.92 -2.78
N SER A 134 13.75 9.61 -2.77
CA SER A 134 12.83 8.65 -3.39
C SER A 134 11.44 8.73 -2.77
N VAL A 135 11.34 8.68 -1.45
CA VAL A 135 10.06 8.75 -0.72
C VAL A 135 9.38 10.11 -0.94
N SER A 136 10.12 11.21 -0.84
CA SER A 136 9.58 12.57 -0.97
C SER A 136 8.98 12.85 -2.35
N ARG A 137 9.48 12.21 -3.41
CA ARG A 137 8.94 12.35 -4.77
C ARG A 137 7.61 11.63 -4.97
N ARG A 138 7.23 10.68 -4.15
CA ARG A 138 5.93 9.98 -4.19
C ARG A 138 4.79 10.87 -3.67
N ASN A 139 4.64 12.07 -4.24
CA ASN A 139 3.75 13.12 -3.74
C ASN A 139 2.38 13.18 -4.44
N THR A 140 1.97 12.13 -5.12
CA THR A 140 0.59 11.97 -5.63
C THR A 140 -0.38 11.64 -4.50
N GLN A 141 -1.67 11.87 -4.68
CA GLN A 141 -2.68 11.50 -3.70
C GLN A 141 -2.60 9.99 -3.39
N GLY A 142 -2.50 9.64 -2.11
CA GLY A 142 -2.27 8.26 -1.66
C GLY A 142 -0.82 7.80 -1.74
N GLY A 143 0.10 8.66 -2.17
CA GLY A 143 1.53 8.36 -2.20
C GLY A 143 2.17 8.29 -0.82
N THR A 144 3.41 7.80 -0.78
CA THR A 144 4.16 7.54 0.46
C THR A 144 5.03 8.71 0.91
N SER A 145 5.01 9.88 0.24
CA SER A 145 5.75 11.04 0.72
C SER A 145 5.26 11.46 2.11
N PHE A 146 6.17 11.98 2.93
CA PHE A 146 5.83 12.45 4.29
C PHE A 146 4.63 13.40 4.28
N LYS A 147 4.53 14.30 3.29
CA LYS A 147 3.40 15.21 3.12
C LYS A 147 2.09 14.44 2.86
N GLN A 148 2.10 13.46 1.97
CA GLN A 148 0.90 12.70 1.64
C GLN A 148 0.46 11.79 2.79
N VAL A 149 1.41 11.19 3.50
CA VAL A 149 1.12 10.39 4.70
C VAL A 149 0.50 11.27 5.79
N ALA A 150 1.05 12.47 6.05
CA ALA A 150 0.48 13.40 7.02
C ALA A 150 -0.97 13.79 6.66
N LEU A 151 -1.25 14.11 5.39
CA LEU A 151 -2.60 14.40 4.92
C LEU A 151 -3.55 13.20 5.05
N GLN A 152 -3.06 11.97 4.86
CA GLN A 152 -3.89 10.78 5.06
C GLN A 152 -4.20 10.53 6.52
N ILE A 153 -3.25 10.78 7.43
CA ILE A 153 -3.46 10.71 8.88
C ILE A 153 -4.52 11.75 9.30
N GLU A 154 -4.40 13.00 8.86
CA GLU A 154 -5.35 14.07 9.15
C GLU A 154 -6.77 13.70 8.72
N ARG A 155 -6.95 13.26 7.46
CA ARG A 155 -8.25 12.79 6.94
C ARG A 155 -8.79 11.58 7.71
N GLY A 156 -7.91 10.67 8.10
CA GLY A 156 -8.27 9.52 8.94
C GLY A 156 -8.82 9.96 10.30
N MET A 157 -8.16 10.91 10.94
CA MET A 157 -8.59 11.47 12.23
C MET A 157 -9.94 12.19 12.12
N GLU A 158 -10.14 13.01 11.08
CA GLU A 158 -11.43 13.64 10.80
C GLU A 158 -12.55 12.61 10.61
N THR A 159 -12.28 11.55 9.84
CA THR A 159 -13.24 10.47 9.60
C THR A 159 -13.61 9.75 10.90
N LEU A 160 -12.63 9.47 11.75
CA LEU A 160 -12.86 8.86 13.06
C LEU A 160 -13.71 9.76 13.95
N GLU A 161 -13.51 11.06 13.93
CA GLU A 161 -14.31 12.00 14.72
C GLU A 161 -15.76 12.03 14.25
N VAL A 162 -16.01 12.00 12.94
CA VAL A 162 -17.37 11.88 12.36
C VAL A 162 -18.04 10.58 12.82
N PHE A 163 -17.33 9.45 12.78
CA PHE A 163 -17.87 8.18 13.24
C PHE A 163 -18.15 8.17 14.74
N ARG A 164 -17.28 8.74 15.58
CA ARG A 164 -17.51 8.88 17.02
C ARG A 164 -18.77 9.67 17.33
N LYS A 165 -18.98 10.82 16.66
CA LYS A 165 -20.19 11.63 16.82
C LYS A 165 -21.43 10.85 16.39
N LYS A 166 -21.35 10.15 15.26
CA LYS A 166 -22.46 9.31 14.77
C LYS A 166 -22.79 8.19 15.77
N LEU A 167 -21.79 7.49 16.27
CA LEU A 167 -22.00 6.41 17.26
C LEU A 167 -22.62 6.97 18.55
N ALA A 168 -22.16 8.11 19.04
CA ALA A 168 -22.73 8.74 20.24
C ALA A 168 -24.20 9.16 20.07
N SER A 169 -24.66 9.35 18.84
CA SER A 169 -26.07 9.69 18.54
C SER A 169 -27.02 8.48 18.55
N TYR A 170 -26.51 7.24 18.55
CA TYR A 170 -27.36 6.04 18.63
C TYR A 170 -27.87 5.83 20.07
N PRO A 171 -29.16 5.44 20.23
CA PRO A 171 -29.70 5.10 21.54
C PRO A 171 -28.91 3.97 22.19
N ALA A 172 -28.71 4.02 23.52
CA ALA A 172 -27.96 3.05 24.29
C ALA A 172 -28.41 1.59 24.09
N ARG A 173 -29.68 1.38 23.69
CA ARG A 173 -30.24 0.04 23.36
C ARG A 173 -29.57 -0.64 22.14
N PHE A 174 -28.78 0.09 21.38
CA PHE A 174 -27.99 -0.42 20.24
C PHE A 174 -26.48 -0.47 20.53
N ALA A 175 -26.08 -0.12 21.75
CA ALA A 175 -24.71 -0.35 22.19
C ALA A 175 -24.56 -1.87 22.42
N LEU A 176 -23.83 -2.55 21.52
CA LEU A 176 -23.50 -3.98 21.56
C LEU A 176 -22.33 -4.24 22.52
#